data_e4e36b75af8889f295538599ba57f4d6
#
_entry.id   e4e36b75af8889f295538599ba57f4d6
#
_cell.length_a   1.000
_cell.length_b   1.000
_cell.length_c   1.000
_cell.angle_alpha   90.00
_cell.angle_beta   90.00
_cell.angle_gamma   90.00
#
_symmetry.space_group_name_H-M   'P 1'
#
loop_
_entity.id
_entity.type
_entity.pdbx_description
1 polymer ?
#
loop_
_entity_poly.entity_id
_entity_poly.type
_entity_poly.pdbx_seq_one_letter_code
_entity_poly.pdbx_strand_id
1 'polypeptide(L)'
;LVLIFWPQVKLISFDPDFARSLGVPVRRFEILLTGIIVVAIVIGLQTVGVVLMSAMLIAPAVAARQWTNRLEYMVVLAAGFGALASLIGAWISTLGEGLATGPLIVLVMSLFTILSLLLAPERGLIWRHMRRRQVLALD
;
A
#
# COMPACT_ATOMS: atom_id res chain seq x y z
N LEU A 1 6.12 -15.52 -6.21
CA LEU A 1 6.36 -16.20 -4.91
C LEU A 1 5.27 -15.87 -3.90
N VAL A 2 5.00 -14.60 -3.59
CA VAL A 2 3.98 -14.19 -2.59
C VAL A 2 2.59 -14.74 -2.90
N LEU A 3 2.15 -14.76 -4.17
CA LEU A 3 0.85 -15.28 -4.57
C LEU A 3 0.72 -16.79 -4.36
N ILE A 4 1.80 -17.55 -4.53
CA ILE A 4 1.80 -19.02 -4.35
C ILE A 4 1.69 -19.38 -2.87
N PHE A 5 2.36 -18.62 -2.00
CA PHE A 5 2.36 -18.83 -0.55
C PHE A 5 1.37 -17.93 0.19
N TRP A 6 0.39 -17.35 -0.53
CA TRP A 6 -0.59 -16.41 0.03
C TRP A 6 -1.30 -16.91 1.29
N PRO A 7 -1.80 -18.17 1.35
CA PRO A 7 -2.46 -18.69 2.56
C PRO A 7 -1.51 -18.74 3.77
N GLN A 8 -0.25 -19.13 3.55
CA GLN A 8 0.75 -19.22 4.62
C GLN A 8 1.17 -17.84 5.10
N VAL A 9 1.38 -16.89 4.17
CA VAL A 9 1.71 -15.48 4.50
C VAL A 9 0.59 -14.86 5.33
N LYS A 10 -0.67 -15.06 4.93
CA LYS A 10 -1.83 -14.57 5.65
C LYS A 10 -1.92 -15.19 7.04
N LEU A 11 -1.77 -16.50 7.16
CA LEU A 11 -1.83 -17.22 8.43
C LEU A 11 -0.75 -16.75 9.41
N ILE A 12 0.49 -16.62 8.94
CA ILE A 12 1.65 -16.20 9.75
C ILE A 12 1.51 -14.72 10.19
N SER A 13 0.94 -13.88 9.34
CA SER A 13 0.78 -12.45 9.64
C SER A 13 -0.32 -12.15 10.64
N PHE A 14 -1.36 -13.00 10.72
CA PHE A 14 -2.52 -12.78 11.61
C PHE A 14 -2.49 -13.61 12.88
N ASP A 15 -2.02 -14.87 12.79
CA ASP A 15 -1.99 -15.78 13.93
C ASP A 15 -0.77 -16.72 13.85
N PRO A 16 0.42 -16.23 14.28
CA PRO A 16 1.64 -17.03 14.24
C PRO A 16 1.60 -18.24 15.19
N ASP A 17 0.85 -18.15 16.28
CA ASP A 17 0.75 -19.25 17.26
C ASP A 17 -0.12 -20.40 16.72
N PHE A 18 -1.20 -20.09 16.04
CA PHE A 18 -2.00 -21.07 15.32
C PHE A 18 -1.21 -21.72 14.17
N ALA A 19 -0.43 -20.94 13.43
CA ALA A 19 0.44 -21.47 12.38
C ALA A 19 1.49 -22.49 12.94
N ARG A 20 2.03 -22.22 14.13
CA ARG A 20 2.96 -23.13 14.82
C ARG A 20 2.27 -24.42 15.24
N SER A 21 1.02 -24.37 15.71
CA SER A 21 0.26 -25.55 16.11
C SER A 21 -0.05 -26.50 14.96
N LEU A 22 -0.12 -25.98 13.73
CA LEU A 22 -0.28 -26.74 12.49
C LEU A 22 1.03 -27.33 11.95
N GLY A 23 2.16 -27.19 12.69
CA GLY A 23 3.46 -27.70 12.25
C GLY A 23 4.14 -26.91 11.15
N VAL A 24 3.63 -25.71 10.82
CA VAL A 24 4.26 -24.83 9.83
C VAL A 24 5.56 -24.26 10.42
N PRO A 25 6.70 -24.34 9.73
CA PRO A 25 7.97 -23.78 10.21
C PRO A 25 7.95 -22.23 10.08
N VAL A 26 7.13 -21.57 10.92
CA VAL A 26 6.89 -20.12 10.90
C VAL A 26 8.18 -19.32 10.83
N ARG A 27 9.17 -19.68 11.66
CA ARG A 27 10.47 -18.99 11.72
C ARG A 27 11.22 -19.00 10.39
N ARG A 28 11.17 -20.10 9.63
CA ARG A 28 11.82 -20.18 8.31
C ARG A 28 11.10 -19.30 7.28
N PHE A 29 9.77 -19.31 7.29
CA PHE A 29 8.97 -18.46 6.42
C PHE A 29 9.14 -16.97 6.74
N GLU A 30 9.20 -16.61 8.02
CA GLU A 30 9.44 -15.24 8.47
C GLU A 30 10.81 -14.72 8.02
N ILE A 31 11.86 -15.52 8.21
CA ILE A 31 13.22 -15.17 7.76
C ILE A 31 13.26 -15.02 6.22
N LEU A 32 12.61 -15.93 5.51
CA LEU A 32 12.58 -15.89 4.04
C LEU A 32 11.82 -14.68 3.53
N LEU A 33 10.63 -14.38 4.08
CA LEU A 33 9.85 -13.20 3.73
C LEU A 33 10.61 -11.91 4.03
N THR A 34 11.17 -11.79 5.23
CA THR A 34 11.98 -10.64 5.62
C THR A 34 13.18 -10.47 4.70
N GLY A 35 13.88 -11.57 4.37
CA GLY A 35 15.00 -11.55 3.44
C GLY A 35 14.62 -11.04 2.05
N ILE A 36 13.51 -11.53 1.49
CA ILE A 36 13.00 -11.06 0.18
C ILE A 36 12.65 -9.56 0.23
N ILE A 37 11.99 -9.11 1.30
CA ILE A 37 11.63 -7.70 1.47
C ILE A 37 12.89 -6.82 1.56
N VAL A 38 13.88 -7.23 2.35
CA VAL A 38 15.13 -6.48 2.50
C VAL A 38 15.88 -6.40 1.16
N VAL A 39 16.00 -7.49 0.43
CA VAL A 39 16.64 -7.50 -0.89
C VAL A 39 15.89 -6.58 -1.87
N ALA A 40 14.57 -6.65 -1.90
CA ALA A 40 13.75 -5.78 -2.74
C ALA A 40 13.93 -4.30 -2.40
N ILE A 41 14.00 -3.96 -1.10
CA ILE A 41 14.24 -2.58 -0.65
C ILE A 41 15.63 -2.10 -1.07
N VAL A 42 16.66 -2.92 -0.85
CA VAL A 42 18.06 -2.54 -1.19
C VAL A 42 18.20 -2.29 -2.69
N ILE A 43 17.68 -3.18 -3.53
CA ILE A 43 17.69 -3.00 -4.99
C ILE A 43 16.88 -1.75 -5.37
N GLY A 44 15.71 -1.56 -4.78
CA GLY A 44 14.85 -0.40 -5.03
C GLY A 44 15.51 0.92 -4.65
N LEU A 45 16.22 0.97 -3.52
CA LEU A 45 16.95 2.16 -3.09
C LEU A 45 18.07 2.55 -4.07
N GLN A 46 18.78 1.56 -4.62
CA GLN A 46 19.85 1.81 -5.58
C GLN A 46 19.34 2.28 -6.94
N THR A 47 18.18 1.76 -7.38
CA THR A 47 17.64 2.06 -8.71
C THR A 47 16.80 3.33 -8.75
N VAL A 48 16.01 3.60 -7.72
CA VAL A 48 14.95 4.61 -7.73
C VAL A 48 15.19 5.73 -6.71
N GLY A 49 16.03 5.48 -5.74
CA GLY A 49 16.36 6.40 -4.66
C GLY A 49 15.42 6.30 -3.45
N VAL A 50 15.87 6.89 -2.34
CA VAL A 50 15.24 6.74 -1.02
C VAL A 50 13.83 7.31 -0.98
N VAL A 51 13.63 8.51 -1.52
CA VAL A 51 12.35 9.23 -1.46
C VAL A 51 11.25 8.49 -2.20
N LEU A 52 11.54 8.08 -3.46
CA LEU A 52 10.55 7.38 -4.26
C LEU A 52 10.27 5.98 -3.71
N MET A 53 11.29 5.26 -3.22
CA MET A 53 11.12 3.95 -2.63
C MET A 53 10.26 4.01 -1.36
N SER A 54 10.51 4.98 -0.47
CA SER A 54 9.69 5.17 0.74
C SER A 54 8.24 5.52 0.40
N ALA A 55 8.02 6.41 -0.56
CA ALA A 55 6.68 6.78 -1.02
C ALA A 55 5.94 5.58 -1.62
N MET A 56 6.61 4.77 -2.44
CA MET A 56 6.02 3.58 -3.07
C MET A 56 5.66 2.47 -2.09
N LEU A 57 6.38 2.35 -0.97
CA LEU A 57 6.05 1.37 0.06
C LEU A 57 4.84 1.78 0.89
N ILE A 58 4.75 3.07 1.25
CA ILE A 58 3.78 3.53 2.25
C ILE A 58 2.50 4.04 1.59
N ALA A 59 2.60 4.92 0.59
CA ALA A 59 1.46 5.65 0.06
C ALA A 59 0.37 4.76 -0.56
N PRO A 60 0.67 3.77 -1.44
CA PRO A 60 -0.37 2.91 -2.00
C PRO A 60 -1.02 2.01 -0.96
N ALA A 61 -0.26 1.55 0.05
CA ALA A 61 -0.80 0.76 1.14
C ALA A 61 -1.78 1.57 2.01
N VAL A 62 -1.42 2.82 2.34
CA VAL A 62 -2.29 3.74 3.07
C VAL A 62 -3.54 4.07 2.26
N ALA A 63 -3.40 4.36 0.97
CA ALA A 63 -4.53 4.63 0.08
C ALA A 63 -5.50 3.44 0.00
N ALA A 64 -4.99 2.23 -0.21
CA ALA A 64 -5.80 1.01 -0.31
C ALA A 64 -6.52 0.66 1.00
N ARG A 65 -5.89 0.89 2.15
CA ARG A 65 -6.46 0.61 3.47
C ARG A 65 -7.72 1.43 3.79
N GLN A 66 -7.91 2.56 3.10
CA GLN A 66 -9.10 3.39 3.27
C GLN A 66 -10.35 2.76 2.61
N TRP A 67 -10.15 1.90 1.62
CA TRP A 67 -11.23 1.34 0.81
C TRP A 67 -11.66 -0.05 1.28
N THR A 68 -10.79 -0.80 1.98
CA THR A 68 -11.11 -2.16 2.38
C THR A 68 -10.37 -2.58 3.65
N ASN A 69 -11.05 -3.42 4.44
CA ASN A 69 -10.47 -4.08 5.61
C ASN A 69 -9.99 -5.52 5.29
N ARG A 70 -10.22 -6.02 4.06
CA ARG A 70 -9.77 -7.35 3.64
C ARG A 70 -8.39 -7.25 3.00
N LEU A 71 -7.43 -8.02 3.53
CA LEU A 71 -6.04 -7.99 3.10
C LEU A 71 -5.86 -8.25 1.60
N GLU A 72 -6.65 -9.19 1.05
CA GLU A 72 -6.58 -9.59 -0.35
C GLU A 72 -6.88 -8.42 -1.29
N TYR A 73 -8.02 -7.75 -1.04
CA TYR A 73 -8.41 -6.57 -1.82
C TYR A 73 -7.47 -5.38 -1.58
N MET A 74 -6.95 -5.25 -0.36
CA MET A 74 -6.00 -4.19 -0.01
C MET A 74 -4.72 -4.29 -0.84
N VAL A 75 -4.16 -5.49 -1.00
CA VAL A 75 -2.93 -5.71 -1.79
C VAL A 75 -3.17 -5.43 -3.27
N VAL A 76 -4.30 -5.89 -3.82
CA VAL A 76 -4.65 -5.65 -5.23
C VAL A 76 -4.86 -4.14 -5.48
N LEU A 77 -5.57 -3.45 -4.58
CA LEU A 77 -5.79 -2.00 -4.67
C LEU A 77 -4.47 -1.23 -4.53
N ALA A 78 -3.61 -1.60 -3.59
CA ALA A 78 -2.32 -0.96 -3.42
C ALA A 78 -1.44 -1.13 -4.66
N ALA A 79 -1.39 -2.33 -5.24
CA ALA A 79 -0.68 -2.59 -6.48
C ALA A 79 -1.27 -1.77 -7.65
N GLY A 80 -2.59 -1.65 -7.74
CA GLY A 80 -3.28 -0.84 -8.74
C GLY A 80 -2.96 0.65 -8.60
N PHE A 81 -3.05 1.21 -7.41
CA PHE A 81 -2.70 2.61 -7.15
C PHE A 81 -1.21 2.90 -7.44
N GLY A 82 -0.32 1.98 -7.05
CA GLY A 82 1.11 2.10 -7.34
C GLY A 82 1.41 2.09 -8.84
N ALA A 83 0.81 1.16 -9.57
CA ALA A 83 0.98 1.04 -11.02
C ALA A 83 0.44 2.29 -11.75
N LEU A 84 -0.77 2.74 -11.42
CA LEU A 84 -1.38 3.91 -12.03
C LEU A 84 -0.58 5.19 -11.77
N ALA A 85 -0.13 5.41 -10.53
CA ALA A 85 0.67 6.57 -10.18
C ALA A 85 2.02 6.57 -10.90
N SER A 86 2.66 5.40 -11.04
CA SER A 86 3.91 5.25 -11.78
C SER A 86 3.74 5.53 -13.26
N LEU A 87 2.67 5.01 -13.88
CA LEU A 87 2.36 5.26 -15.30
C LEU A 87 2.08 6.74 -15.56
N ILE A 88 1.25 7.37 -14.76
CA ILE A 88 0.89 8.79 -14.90
C ILE A 88 2.11 9.68 -14.64
N GLY A 89 2.86 9.42 -13.56
CA GLY A 89 4.07 10.17 -13.23
C GLY A 89 5.16 10.06 -14.30
N ALA A 90 5.36 8.84 -14.83
CA ALA A 90 6.27 8.62 -15.93
C ALA A 90 5.81 9.32 -17.21
N TRP A 91 4.52 9.26 -17.52
CA TRP A 91 3.98 9.95 -18.71
C TRP A 91 4.16 11.48 -18.61
N ILE A 92 3.80 12.07 -17.48
CA ILE A 92 3.99 13.51 -17.25
C ILE A 92 5.48 13.90 -17.40
N SER A 93 6.40 13.05 -16.93
CA SER A 93 7.83 13.25 -17.07
C SER A 93 8.30 13.32 -18.53
N THR A 94 7.61 12.65 -19.46
CA THR A 94 7.95 12.69 -20.90
C THR A 94 7.47 13.97 -21.61
N LEU A 95 6.53 14.70 -21.01
CA LEU A 95 5.95 15.92 -21.60
C LEU A 95 6.80 17.19 -21.37
N GLY A 96 7.77 17.14 -20.45
CA GLY A 96 8.61 18.27 -20.12
C GLY A 96 10.10 17.93 -20.12
N GLU A 97 10.91 18.74 -20.80
CA GLU A 97 12.36 18.61 -20.79
C GLU A 97 12.93 18.93 -19.40
N GLY A 98 13.67 17.97 -18.81
CA GLY A 98 14.32 18.14 -17.51
C GLY A 98 13.48 17.82 -16.27
N LEU A 99 12.26 17.31 -16.44
CA LEU A 99 11.43 16.86 -15.30
C LEU A 99 11.93 15.52 -14.76
N ALA A 100 12.33 15.50 -13.49
CA ALA A 100 12.76 14.29 -12.84
C ALA A 100 11.56 13.35 -12.58
N THR A 101 11.58 12.15 -13.16
CA THR A 101 10.49 11.17 -13.09
C THR A 101 10.15 10.76 -11.65
N GLY A 102 11.16 10.58 -10.80
CA GLY A 102 10.97 10.17 -9.40
C GLY A 102 10.06 11.11 -8.59
N PRO A 103 10.38 12.41 -8.48
CA PRO A 103 9.54 13.37 -7.77
C PRO A 103 8.13 13.50 -8.35
N LEU A 104 7.94 13.36 -9.66
CA LEU A 104 6.63 13.41 -10.29
C LEU A 104 5.76 12.22 -9.87
N ILE A 105 6.32 11.02 -9.85
CA ILE A 105 5.62 9.83 -9.36
C ILE A 105 5.20 10.02 -7.89
N VAL A 106 6.08 10.58 -7.06
CA VAL A 106 5.76 10.87 -5.64
C VAL A 106 4.62 11.88 -5.52
N LEU A 107 4.60 12.93 -6.33
CA LEU A 107 3.52 13.91 -6.34
C LEU A 107 2.18 13.28 -6.74
N VAL A 108 2.14 12.50 -7.81
CA VAL A 108 0.93 11.80 -8.25
C VAL A 108 0.46 10.81 -7.19
N MET A 109 1.37 10.06 -6.57
CA MET A 109 1.08 9.14 -5.50
C MET A 109 0.51 9.84 -4.27
N SER A 110 1.09 10.97 -3.88
CA SER A 110 0.60 11.81 -2.78
C SER A 110 -0.81 12.33 -3.06
N LEU A 111 -1.06 12.77 -4.28
CA LEU A 111 -2.38 13.21 -4.71
C LEU A 111 -3.42 12.08 -4.62
N PHE A 112 -3.09 10.89 -5.10
CA PHE A 112 -3.97 9.72 -4.97
C PHE A 112 -4.23 9.35 -3.52
N THR A 113 -3.22 9.43 -2.66
CA THR A 113 -3.38 9.14 -1.23
C THR A 113 -4.31 10.16 -0.57
N ILE A 114 -4.14 11.45 -0.85
CA ILE A 114 -5.00 12.52 -0.32
C ILE A 114 -6.44 12.36 -0.84
N LEU A 115 -6.62 12.12 -2.13
CA LEU A 115 -7.95 11.87 -2.70
C LEU A 115 -8.60 10.62 -2.09
N SER A 116 -7.83 9.56 -1.89
CA SER A 116 -8.30 8.36 -1.22
C SER A 116 -8.75 8.63 0.23
N LEU A 117 -7.99 9.43 0.99
CA LEU A 117 -8.34 9.82 2.36
C LEU A 117 -9.62 10.65 2.42
N LEU A 118 -9.87 11.50 1.41
CA LEU A 118 -11.06 12.35 1.37
C LEU A 118 -12.31 11.59 0.91
N LEU A 119 -12.15 10.73 -0.12
CA LEU A 119 -13.27 10.09 -0.83
C LEU A 119 -13.62 8.69 -0.30
N ALA A 120 -12.77 8.07 0.51
CA ALA A 120 -12.98 6.69 0.95
C ALA A 120 -14.27 6.52 1.76
N PRO A 121 -15.16 5.57 1.38
CA PRO A 121 -16.49 5.43 1.97
C PRO A 121 -16.47 4.89 3.41
N GLU A 122 -15.45 4.10 3.80
CA GLU A 122 -15.40 3.50 5.14
C GLU A 122 -14.72 4.37 6.20
N ARG A 123 -13.72 5.20 5.81
CA ARG A 123 -12.89 5.98 6.75
C ARG A 123 -12.68 7.43 6.31
N GLY A 124 -13.30 7.88 5.21
CA GLY A 124 -13.16 9.24 4.69
C GLY A 124 -13.63 10.29 5.69
N LEU A 125 -12.86 11.35 5.83
CA LEU A 125 -13.16 12.47 6.74
C LEU A 125 -14.52 13.10 6.45
N ILE A 126 -14.96 13.13 5.19
CA ILE A 126 -16.23 13.71 4.75
C ILE A 126 -17.41 12.90 5.29
N TRP A 127 -17.37 11.56 5.19
CA TRP A 127 -18.44 10.69 5.68
C TRP A 127 -18.55 10.67 7.20
N ARG A 128 -17.41 10.79 7.89
CA ARG A 128 -17.38 10.88 9.36
C ARG A 128 -18.03 12.17 9.85
N HIS A 129 -17.85 13.26 9.12
CA HIS A 129 -18.46 14.57 9.46
C HIS A 129 -19.99 14.57 9.19
N MET A 130 -20.42 13.95 8.10
CA MET A 130 -21.84 13.82 7.77
C MET A 130 -22.60 12.91 8.75
N ARG A 131 -22.03 11.80 9.16
CA ARG A 131 -22.64 10.93 10.19
C ARG A 131 -22.80 11.62 11.53
N ARG A 132 -21.83 12.43 11.97
CA ARG A 132 -21.96 13.21 13.21
C ARG A 132 -23.11 14.22 13.18
N ARG A 133 -23.37 14.83 12.03
CA ARG A 133 -24.48 15.78 11.89
C ARG A 133 -25.85 15.10 11.93
N GLN A 134 -25.96 13.86 11.47
CA GLN A 134 -27.23 13.11 11.53
C GLN A 134 -27.59 12.65 12.94
N VAL A 135 -26.61 12.33 13.77
CA VAL A 135 -26.85 11.94 15.18
C VAL A 135 -27.27 13.16 16.02
N LEU A 136 -26.69 14.34 15.77
CA LEU A 136 -27.03 15.57 16.48
C LEU A 136 -28.35 16.22 16.02
N ALA A 137 -28.96 15.73 14.94
CA ALA A 137 -30.25 16.23 14.46
C ALA A 137 -31.42 15.33 14.94
N LEU A 138 -31.15 14.27 15.69
CA LEU A 138 -32.14 13.33 16.23
C LEU A 138 -32.32 13.48 17.76
N ASP A 139 -31.49 14.29 18.42
CA ASP A 139 -31.64 14.77 19.79
C ASP A 139 -32.24 16.18 19.81
#